data_d712a3890e02b0dbda544961295694f3
#
_entry.id   d712a3890e02b0dbda544961295694f3
#
_cell.length_a   1.000
_cell.length_b   1.000
_cell.length_c   1.000
_cell.angle_alpha   90.00
_cell.angle_beta   90.00
_cell.angle_gamma   90.00
#
_symmetry.space_group_name_H-M   'P 1'
#
loop_
_entity.id
_entity.type
_entity.pdbx_description
1 polymer ?
#
loop_
_entity_poly.entity_id
_entity_poly.type
_entity_poly.pdbx_seq_one_letter_code
_entity_poly.pdbx_strand_id
1 'polypeptide(L)'
;MGPVDPEFFDGEEMRAALAARDIGTLYRRLRRVGRSQRQLAQWTGQSQSEVSEILKDRKVHSVWVLERIADGLGIPRARMGLSYG
;
A
#
# COMPACT_ATOMS: atom_id res chain seq x y z
N MET A 1 5.57 8.27 11.83
CA MET A 1 6.39 7.15 11.32
C MET A 1 5.51 5.93 11.13
N GLY A 2 5.57 5.31 9.98
CA GLY A 2 4.75 4.15 9.69
C GLY A 2 5.37 2.84 10.18
N PRO A 3 4.65 1.74 10.05
CA PRO A 3 5.12 0.41 10.47
C PRO A 3 6.19 -0.17 9.55
N VAL A 4 6.44 0.44 8.41
CA VAL A 4 7.43 0.00 7.42
C VAL A 4 8.47 1.09 7.25
N ASP A 5 9.74 0.70 7.14
CA ASP A 5 10.83 1.65 6.91
C ASP A 5 10.56 2.41 5.61
N PRO A 6 10.58 3.76 5.64
CA PRO A 6 10.34 4.57 4.44
C PRO A 6 11.26 4.23 3.27
N GLU A 7 12.47 3.76 3.53
CA GLU A 7 13.40 3.38 2.47
C GLU A 7 12.89 2.22 1.62
N PHE A 8 11.99 1.39 2.17
CA PHE A 8 11.37 0.30 1.42
C PHE A 8 10.66 0.82 0.17
N PHE A 9 10.12 2.04 0.24
CA PHE A 9 9.34 2.63 -0.84
C PHE A 9 10.18 3.47 -1.81
N ASP A 10 11.49 3.60 -1.58
CA ASP A 10 12.33 4.49 -2.37
C ASP A 10 12.88 3.86 -3.64
N GLY A 11 12.84 2.54 -3.77
CA GLY A 11 13.30 1.85 -4.96
C GLY A 11 12.49 2.24 -6.19
N GLU A 12 13.11 2.17 -7.35
CA GLU A 12 12.48 2.55 -8.61
C GLU A 12 11.19 1.78 -8.87
N GLU A 13 11.20 0.48 -8.62
CA GLU A 13 10.03 -0.38 -8.80
C GLU A 13 8.88 0.04 -7.86
N MET A 14 9.20 0.33 -6.61
CA MET A 14 8.19 0.77 -5.66
C MET A 14 7.64 2.14 -6.00
N ARG A 15 8.49 3.06 -6.43
CA ARG A 15 8.05 4.38 -6.85
C ARG A 15 7.07 4.29 -8.03
N ALA A 16 7.38 3.42 -8.99
CA ALA A 16 6.51 3.20 -10.16
C ALA A 16 5.17 2.60 -9.72
N ALA A 17 5.21 1.61 -8.84
CA ALA A 17 4.00 0.97 -8.34
C ALA A 17 3.11 1.98 -7.60
N LEU A 18 3.69 2.82 -6.75
CA LEU A 18 2.93 3.82 -6.02
C LEU A 18 2.33 4.86 -6.94
N ALA A 19 3.11 5.35 -7.91
CA ALA A 19 2.61 6.34 -8.89
C ALA A 19 1.46 5.77 -9.71
N ALA A 20 1.52 4.48 -10.03
CA ALA A 20 0.46 3.79 -10.78
C ALA A 20 -0.68 3.33 -9.87
N ARG A 21 -0.57 3.54 -8.56
CA ARG A 21 -1.54 3.06 -7.57
C ARG A 21 -1.74 1.55 -7.65
N ASP A 22 -0.65 0.83 -7.93
CA ASP A 22 -0.64 -0.63 -8.05
C ASP A 22 -0.44 -1.25 -6.68
N ILE A 23 -1.53 -1.32 -5.94
CA ILE A 23 -1.52 -1.80 -4.56
C ILE A 23 -1.20 -3.30 -4.49
N GLY A 24 -1.60 -4.05 -5.52
CA GLY A 24 -1.27 -5.47 -5.60
C GLY A 24 0.22 -5.72 -5.54
N THR A 25 0.99 -4.98 -6.34
CA THR A 25 2.46 -5.08 -6.33
C THR A 25 3.01 -4.67 -4.97
N LEU A 26 2.51 -3.57 -4.40
CA LEU A 26 2.93 -3.10 -3.08
C LEU A 26 2.73 -4.19 -2.01
N TYR A 27 1.56 -4.79 -1.98
CA TYR A 27 1.23 -5.81 -0.98
C TYR A 27 2.04 -7.09 -1.19
N ARG A 28 2.23 -7.51 -2.43
CA ARG A 28 3.06 -8.70 -2.73
C ARG A 28 4.49 -8.49 -2.27
N ARG A 29 5.04 -7.29 -2.46
CA ARG A 29 6.40 -6.99 -2.01
C ARG A 29 6.50 -6.98 -0.48
N LEU A 30 5.50 -6.43 0.20
CA LEU A 30 5.48 -6.44 1.66
C LEU A 30 5.38 -7.87 2.20
N ARG A 31 4.58 -8.71 1.55
CA ARG A 31 4.50 -10.12 1.91
C ARG A 31 5.85 -10.81 1.75
N ARG A 32 6.56 -10.49 0.69
CA ARG A 32 7.87 -11.08 0.40
C ARG A 32 8.89 -10.77 1.49
N VAL A 33 8.81 -9.60 2.12
CA VAL A 33 9.71 -9.22 3.21
C VAL A 33 9.17 -9.60 4.58
N GLY A 34 8.18 -10.48 4.63
CA GLY A 34 7.72 -11.09 5.87
C GLY A 34 6.52 -10.42 6.55
N ARG A 35 5.87 -9.48 5.90
CA ARG A 35 4.67 -8.86 6.47
C ARG A 35 3.46 -9.74 6.16
N SER A 36 2.67 -10.07 7.19
CA SER A 36 1.52 -10.97 7.02
C SER A 36 0.30 -10.21 6.47
N GLN A 37 -0.65 -10.95 5.88
CA GLN A 37 -1.92 -10.36 5.47
C GLN A 37 -2.62 -9.70 6.64
N ARG A 38 -2.55 -10.31 7.81
CA ARG A 38 -3.15 -9.77 9.02
C ARG A 38 -2.56 -8.42 9.38
N GLN A 39 -1.24 -8.29 9.28
CA GLN A 39 -0.57 -7.02 9.54
C GLN A 39 -0.98 -5.96 8.52
N LEU A 40 -1.03 -6.32 7.23
CA LEU A 40 -1.45 -5.39 6.19
C LEU A 40 -2.88 -4.91 6.43
N ALA A 41 -3.77 -5.83 6.77
CA ALA A 41 -5.16 -5.49 7.08
C ALA A 41 -5.25 -4.54 8.27
N GLN A 42 -4.50 -4.83 9.32
CA GLN A 42 -4.51 -4.02 10.54
C GLN A 42 -3.98 -2.61 10.27
N TRP A 43 -2.87 -2.49 9.55
CA TRP A 43 -2.24 -1.18 9.29
C TRP A 43 -3.11 -0.31 8.38
N THR A 44 -3.78 -0.90 7.41
CA THR A 44 -4.55 -0.16 6.40
C THR A 44 -6.02 -0.01 6.75
N GLY A 45 -6.46 -0.65 7.84
CA GLY A 45 -7.87 -0.61 8.23
C GLY A 45 -8.78 -1.42 7.31
N GLN A 46 -8.21 -2.37 6.57
CA GLN A 46 -8.95 -3.26 5.69
C GLN A 46 -9.20 -4.60 6.36
N SER A 47 -10.13 -5.39 5.81
CA SER A 47 -10.30 -6.77 6.24
C SER A 47 -9.22 -7.64 5.61
N GLN A 48 -8.98 -8.82 6.18
CA GLN A 48 -8.05 -9.77 5.57
C GLN A 48 -8.56 -10.25 4.20
N SER A 49 -9.88 -10.33 4.03
CA SER A 49 -10.47 -10.67 2.73
C SER A 49 -10.14 -9.65 1.66
N GLU A 50 -10.22 -8.36 2.00
CA GLU A 50 -9.85 -7.30 1.06
C GLU A 50 -8.39 -7.38 0.69
N VAL A 51 -7.51 -7.58 1.67
CA VAL A 51 -6.07 -7.73 1.41
C VAL A 51 -5.82 -8.93 0.51
N SER A 52 -6.47 -10.05 0.78
CA SER A 52 -6.35 -11.27 -0.02
C SER A 52 -6.75 -11.02 -1.47
N GLU A 53 -7.87 -10.31 -1.69
CA GLU A 53 -8.33 -9.98 -3.03
C GLU A 53 -7.34 -9.08 -3.77
N ILE A 54 -6.77 -8.10 -3.07
CA ILE A 54 -5.77 -7.20 -3.67
C ILE A 54 -4.52 -7.99 -4.06
N LEU A 55 -4.11 -8.95 -3.24
CA LEU A 55 -2.99 -9.83 -3.58
C LEU A 55 -3.28 -10.66 -4.82
N LYS A 56 -4.54 -10.89 -5.14
CA LYS A 56 -5.00 -11.60 -6.35
C LYS A 56 -5.34 -10.63 -7.49
N ASP A 57 -4.76 -9.44 -7.47
CA ASP A 57 -4.88 -8.41 -8.50
C ASP A 57 -6.19 -7.63 -8.54
N ARG A 58 -6.99 -7.64 -7.49
CA ARG A 58 -8.11 -6.73 -7.40
C ARG A 58 -7.58 -5.30 -7.39
N LYS A 59 -8.11 -4.46 -8.27
CA LYS A 59 -7.69 -3.05 -8.34
C LYS A 59 -8.38 -2.23 -7.27
N VAL A 60 -7.65 -1.25 -6.74
CA VAL A 60 -8.18 -0.27 -5.79
C VAL A 60 -8.39 1.03 -6.53
N HIS A 61 -9.64 1.46 -6.67
CA HIS A 61 -10.00 2.68 -7.40
C HIS A 61 -10.42 3.83 -6.49
N SER A 62 -10.88 3.52 -5.30
CA SER A 62 -11.36 4.53 -4.37
C SER A 62 -10.20 5.35 -3.81
N VAL A 63 -10.25 6.67 -4.02
CA VAL A 63 -9.27 7.60 -3.43
C VAL A 63 -9.27 7.47 -1.90
N TRP A 64 -10.45 7.32 -1.32
CA TRP A 64 -10.61 7.14 0.10
C TRP A 64 -9.81 5.95 0.64
N VAL A 65 -9.91 4.81 -0.05
CA VAL A 65 -9.18 3.60 0.34
C VAL A 65 -7.68 3.79 0.13
N LEU A 66 -7.29 4.42 -0.98
CA LEU A 66 -5.88 4.69 -1.25
C LEU A 66 -5.25 5.58 -0.18
N GLU A 67 -5.98 6.60 0.27
CA GLU A 67 -5.51 7.46 1.36
C GLU A 67 -5.31 6.69 2.65
N ARG A 68 -6.24 5.80 2.98
CA ARG A 68 -6.12 4.97 4.18
C ARG A 68 -4.91 4.04 4.10
N ILE A 69 -4.67 3.46 2.93
CA ILE A 69 -3.51 2.59 2.71
C ILE A 69 -2.22 3.39 2.88
N ALA A 70 -2.14 4.55 2.24
CA ALA A 70 -0.96 5.40 2.35
C ALA A 70 -0.68 5.78 3.80
N ASP A 71 -1.70 6.28 4.49
CA ASP A 71 -1.56 6.71 5.87
C ASP A 71 -1.17 5.55 6.79
N GLY A 72 -1.80 4.39 6.59
CA GLY A 72 -1.55 3.21 7.41
C GLY A 72 -0.14 2.65 7.26
N LEU A 73 0.44 2.77 6.08
CA LEU A 73 1.79 2.29 5.79
C LEU A 73 2.86 3.37 5.94
N GLY A 74 2.46 4.60 6.25
CA GLY A 74 3.41 5.70 6.38
C GLY A 74 3.95 6.18 5.04
N ILE A 75 3.19 6.00 3.97
CA ILE A 75 3.58 6.46 2.64
C ILE A 75 3.05 7.88 2.43
N PRO A 76 3.90 8.84 2.04
CA PRO A 76 3.40 10.17 1.71
C PRO A 76 2.36 10.08 0.60
N ARG A 77 1.22 10.73 0.79
CA ARG A 77 0.11 10.68 -0.18
C ARG A 77 0.54 11.15 -1.57
N ALA A 78 1.47 12.09 -1.62
CA ALA A 78 1.97 12.62 -2.89
C ALA A 78 2.60 11.53 -3.77
N ARG A 79 3.15 10.48 -3.17
CA ARG A 79 3.74 9.37 -3.92
C ARG A 79 2.71 8.60 -4.75
N MET A 80 1.45 8.66 -4.34
CA MET A 80 0.34 8.05 -5.07
C MET A 80 -0.49 9.09 -5.85
N GLY A 81 0.01 10.32 -5.93
CA GLY A 81 -0.74 11.39 -6.58
C GLY A 81 -1.98 11.81 -5.81
N LEU A 82 -1.97 11.65 -4.50
CA LEU A 82 -3.12 11.94 -3.63
C LEU A 82 -2.97 13.24 -2.85
N SER A 83 -2.02 14.06 -3.22
CA SER A 83 -1.79 15.33 -2.53
C SER A 83 -2.78 16.38 -3.00
N TYR A 84 -3.43 17.05 -2.07
CA TYR A 84 -4.40 18.09 -2.37
C TYR A 84 -3.89 19.42 -1.85
N GLY A 85 -3.22 20.12 -2.69
CA GLY A 85 -2.79 21.48 -2.47
C GLY A 85 -2.34 21.90 -1.10
#